data_db3360fd795c14562f5d8810b6389350
#
_entry.id   db3360fd795c14562f5d8810b6389350
#
_cell.length_a   1.000
_cell.length_b   1.000
_cell.length_c   1.000
_cell.angle_alpha   90.00
_cell.angle_beta   90.00
_cell.angle_gamma   90.00
#
_symmetry.space_group_name_H-M   'P 1'
#
loop_
_entity.id
_entity.type
_entity.pdbx_description
1 polymer ?
#
loop_
_entity_poly.entity_id
_entity_poly.type
_entity_poly.pdbx_seq_one_letter_code
_entity_poly.pdbx_strand_id
1 'polypeptide(L)'
;MDLLVNLDVNDLDKAVRFYGSALGFKVGRRFGAFGVEMLGSSAPIYLLVKSPGTPASDTTSQRRTYERHWTPVHLDFVVDEIEPSVERAVLAGARLEKPIATHKWGKVALMADPFGHGFCFVQFLGRGYDEIVD
;
A
#
# COMPACT_ATOMS: atom_id res chain seq x y z
N MET A 1 -18.49 -4.31 -11.93
CA MET A 1 -18.04 -4.66 -10.53
C MET A 1 -17.01 -3.64 -10.11
N ASP A 2 -17.16 -3.06 -8.92
CA ASP A 2 -16.19 -2.10 -8.38
C ASP A 2 -15.29 -2.80 -7.35
N LEU A 3 -14.06 -2.31 -7.22
CA LEU A 3 -13.10 -2.78 -6.23
C LEU A 3 -12.90 -1.69 -5.17
N LEU A 4 -13.04 -2.06 -3.91
CA LEU A 4 -12.69 -1.23 -2.77
C LEU A 4 -11.58 -1.91 -1.98
N VAL A 5 -10.55 -1.14 -1.61
CA VAL A 5 -9.42 -1.64 -0.83
C VAL A 5 -9.52 -1.10 0.59
N ASN A 6 -9.49 -1.99 1.58
CA ASN A 6 -9.50 -1.60 2.99
C ASN A 6 -8.16 -1.97 3.62
N LEU A 7 -7.56 -1.02 4.31
CA LEU A 7 -6.31 -1.20 5.06
C LEU A 7 -6.56 -0.87 6.52
N ASP A 8 -6.33 -1.82 7.41
CA ASP A 8 -6.37 -1.57 8.84
C ASP A 8 -5.13 -0.78 9.26
N VAL A 9 -5.34 0.23 10.10
CA VAL A 9 -4.28 1.05 10.66
C VAL A 9 -4.56 1.29 12.15
N ASN A 10 -3.52 1.52 12.94
CA ASN A 10 -3.68 1.81 14.37
C ASN A 10 -3.61 3.30 14.71
N ASP A 11 -3.26 4.15 13.75
CA ASP A 11 -3.16 5.59 13.91
C ASP A 11 -3.63 6.26 12.61
N LEU A 12 -4.84 6.82 12.63
CA LEU A 12 -5.48 7.37 11.44
C LEU A 12 -4.75 8.59 10.89
N ASP A 13 -4.35 9.52 11.75
CA ASP A 13 -3.66 10.74 11.31
C ASP A 13 -2.30 10.42 10.68
N LYS A 14 -1.57 9.49 11.29
CA LYS A 14 -0.30 9.01 10.74
C LYS A 14 -0.51 8.33 9.38
N ALA A 15 -1.57 7.52 9.25
CA ALA A 15 -1.89 6.83 8.01
C ALA A 15 -2.26 7.80 6.88
N VAL A 16 -3.08 8.80 7.17
CA VAL A 16 -3.45 9.85 6.22
C VAL A 16 -2.22 10.61 5.74
N ARG A 17 -1.34 11.01 6.68
CA ARG A 17 -0.09 11.69 6.31
C ARG A 17 0.81 10.81 5.45
N PHE A 18 0.95 9.53 5.81
CA PHE A 18 1.79 8.60 5.04
C PHE A 18 1.27 8.42 3.62
N TYR A 19 0.01 8.01 3.46
CA TYR A 19 -0.54 7.73 2.14
C TYR A 19 -0.68 8.99 1.28
N GLY A 20 -0.87 10.15 1.90
CA GLY A 20 -0.83 11.43 1.22
C GLY A 20 0.58 11.79 0.72
N SER A 21 1.59 11.67 1.57
CA SER A 21 2.96 12.05 1.25
C SER A 21 3.69 11.00 0.38
N ALA A 22 3.51 9.71 0.69
CA ALA A 22 4.20 8.63 0.00
C ALA A 22 3.64 8.38 -1.40
N LEU A 23 2.32 8.39 -1.56
CA LEU A 23 1.64 8.00 -2.79
C LEU A 23 0.92 9.16 -3.48
N GLY A 24 0.89 10.34 -2.86
CA GLY A 24 0.20 11.50 -3.42
C GLY A 24 -1.33 11.40 -3.37
N PHE A 25 -1.87 10.52 -2.53
CA PHE A 25 -3.31 10.37 -2.40
C PHE A 25 -3.93 11.56 -1.68
N LYS A 26 -5.20 11.84 -1.99
CA LYS A 26 -5.97 12.90 -1.39
C LYS A 26 -7.09 12.33 -0.54
N VAL A 27 -7.40 13.01 0.56
CA VAL A 27 -8.52 12.66 1.41
C VAL A 27 -9.82 12.89 0.64
N GLY A 28 -10.65 11.87 0.58
CA GLY A 28 -12.03 11.95 0.12
C GLY A 28 -12.98 12.06 1.31
N ARG A 29 -13.84 11.06 1.49
CA ARG A 29 -14.80 11.05 2.60
C ARG A 29 -14.11 10.71 3.93
N ARG A 30 -14.61 11.33 5.01
CA ARG A 30 -14.21 11.02 6.37
C ARG A 30 -15.35 10.33 7.10
N PHE A 31 -15.05 9.32 7.90
CA PHE A 31 -16.01 8.54 8.67
C PHE A 31 -15.74 8.73 10.16
N GLY A 32 -15.79 9.99 10.61
CA GLY A 32 -15.45 10.34 12.00
C GLY A 32 -14.04 9.91 12.37
N ALA A 33 -13.91 9.26 13.51
CA ALA A 33 -12.63 8.70 13.99
C ALA A 33 -12.37 7.28 13.47
N PHE A 34 -13.31 6.70 12.72
CA PHE A 34 -13.23 5.29 12.31
C PHE A 34 -12.42 5.06 11.04
N GLY A 35 -12.41 6.01 10.12
CA GLY A 35 -11.72 5.81 8.87
C GLY A 35 -11.73 7.01 7.94
N VAL A 36 -10.95 6.89 6.87
CA VAL A 36 -10.80 7.91 5.83
C VAL A 36 -10.69 7.22 4.49
N GLU A 37 -11.39 7.77 3.50
CA GLU A 37 -11.23 7.40 2.10
C GLU A 37 -10.06 8.16 1.49
N MET A 38 -9.12 7.44 0.88
CA MET A 38 -8.00 8.03 0.14
C MET A 38 -8.21 7.81 -1.35
N LEU A 39 -8.13 8.87 -2.13
CA LEU A 39 -8.36 8.87 -3.58
C LEU A 39 -7.07 9.19 -4.32
N GLY A 40 -6.89 8.60 -5.50
CA GLY A 40 -5.71 8.85 -6.35
C GLY A 40 -5.21 7.63 -7.11
N SER A 41 -5.70 6.44 -6.76
CA SER A 41 -5.47 5.21 -7.55
C SER A 41 -6.73 4.79 -8.29
N SER A 42 -6.65 3.73 -9.08
CA SER A 42 -7.78 3.19 -9.83
C SER A 42 -8.91 2.67 -8.94
N ALA A 43 -8.60 2.29 -7.71
CA ALA A 43 -9.59 1.91 -6.70
C ALA A 43 -9.42 2.82 -5.48
N PRO A 44 -10.52 3.22 -4.80
CA PRO A 44 -10.39 3.95 -3.55
C PRO A 44 -9.83 3.06 -2.45
N ILE A 45 -9.02 3.66 -1.59
CA ILE A 45 -8.42 2.97 -0.44
C ILE A 45 -9.02 3.57 0.83
N TYR A 46 -9.54 2.69 1.68
CA TYR A 46 -10.11 3.08 2.98
C TYR A 46 -9.14 2.72 4.08
N LEU A 47 -8.71 3.72 4.84
CA LEU A 47 -7.90 3.54 6.03
C LEU A 47 -8.86 3.38 7.20
N LEU A 48 -8.87 2.21 7.84
CA LEU A 48 -9.80 1.87 8.91
C LEU A 48 -9.05 1.71 10.23
N VAL A 49 -9.47 2.44 11.25
CA VAL A 49 -8.85 2.34 12.57
C VAL A 49 -9.28 1.04 13.26
N LYS A 50 -8.30 0.21 13.56
CA LYS A 50 -8.48 -1.04 14.29
C LYS A 50 -7.37 -1.17 15.34
N SER A 51 -7.76 -1.38 16.59
CA SER A 51 -6.78 -1.49 17.68
C SER A 51 -5.94 -2.76 17.56
N PRO A 52 -4.63 -2.68 17.90
CA PRO A 52 -3.78 -3.87 18.00
C PRO A 52 -4.37 -4.89 18.98
N GLY A 53 -4.16 -6.18 18.72
CA GLY A 53 -4.62 -7.24 19.59
C GLY A 53 -6.11 -7.59 19.51
N THR A 54 -6.88 -6.87 18.68
CA THR A 54 -8.29 -7.21 18.45
C THR A 54 -8.40 -8.35 17.42
N PRO A 55 -9.47 -9.16 17.49
CA PRO A 55 -9.67 -10.23 16.50
C PRO A 55 -9.75 -9.68 15.07
N ALA A 56 -9.06 -10.33 14.15
CA ALA A 56 -9.05 -9.90 12.74
C ALA A 56 -10.44 -10.02 12.08
N SER A 57 -11.23 -11.00 12.50
CA SER A 57 -12.63 -11.16 12.13
C SER A 57 -13.34 -12.04 13.15
N ASP A 58 -14.65 -12.15 13.03
CA ASP A 58 -15.47 -13.01 13.91
C ASP A 58 -15.23 -14.51 13.68
N THR A 59 -14.58 -14.87 12.57
CA THR A 59 -14.39 -16.26 12.15
C THR A 59 -12.96 -16.77 12.31
N THR A 60 -12.07 -16.00 12.93
CA THR A 60 -10.67 -16.38 13.14
C THR A 60 -10.20 -16.04 14.55
N SER A 61 -9.25 -16.81 15.06
CA SER A 61 -8.55 -16.51 16.30
C SER A 61 -7.35 -15.58 16.09
N GLN A 62 -7.00 -15.26 14.83
CA GLN A 62 -5.90 -14.34 14.54
C GLN A 62 -6.22 -12.95 15.05
N ARG A 63 -5.20 -12.30 15.63
CA ARG A 63 -5.33 -10.95 16.16
C ARG A 63 -4.52 -9.97 15.35
N ARG A 64 -5.02 -8.74 15.28
CA ARG A 64 -4.36 -7.67 14.55
C ARG A 64 -3.02 -7.32 15.20
N THR A 65 -2.01 -7.19 14.34
CA THR A 65 -0.70 -6.64 14.68
C THR A 65 -0.29 -5.68 13.59
N TYR A 66 0.51 -4.67 13.96
CA TYR A 66 1.03 -3.68 13.02
C TYR A 66 2.55 -3.81 12.86
N GLU A 67 3.09 -4.94 13.28
CA GLU A 67 4.42 -5.37 12.88
C GLU A 67 4.38 -5.84 11.43
N ARG A 68 5.53 -5.85 10.77
CA ARG A 68 5.61 -6.33 9.37
C ARG A 68 5.10 -7.77 9.29
N HIS A 69 4.08 -7.97 8.50
CA HIS A 69 3.48 -9.29 8.26
C HIS A 69 3.42 -9.57 6.75
N TRP A 70 3.43 -10.84 6.40
CA TRP A 70 3.31 -11.29 5.03
C TRP A 70 1.87 -11.73 4.77
N THR A 71 1.35 -11.33 3.61
CA THR A 71 0.06 -11.83 3.12
C THR A 71 0.21 -12.27 1.66
N PRO A 72 -0.55 -13.29 1.22
CA PRO A 72 -0.48 -13.75 -0.16
C PRO A 72 -1.09 -12.75 -1.16
N VAL A 73 -1.90 -11.81 -0.69
CA VAL A 73 -2.47 -10.72 -1.49
C VAL A 73 -1.74 -9.44 -1.11
N HIS A 74 -1.24 -8.71 -2.10
CA HIS A 74 -0.60 -7.42 -1.92
C HIS A 74 -1.00 -6.47 -3.04
N LEU A 75 -0.77 -5.18 -2.83
CA LEU A 75 -1.08 -4.14 -3.81
C LEU A 75 0.20 -3.75 -4.54
N ASP A 76 0.10 -3.67 -5.86
CA ASP A 76 1.13 -3.08 -6.71
C ASP A 76 0.64 -1.74 -7.21
N PHE A 77 1.35 -0.66 -6.88
CA PHE A 77 1.08 0.66 -7.41
C PHE A 77 1.96 0.90 -8.63
N VAL A 78 1.32 1.06 -9.79
CA VAL A 78 2.03 1.34 -11.04
C VAL A 78 2.41 2.83 -11.06
N VAL A 79 3.69 3.10 -11.28
CA VAL A 79 4.25 4.46 -11.28
C VAL A 79 5.04 4.69 -12.57
N ASP A 80 5.19 5.96 -12.96
CA ASP A 80 5.94 6.33 -14.14
C ASP A 80 7.46 6.21 -13.93
N GLU A 81 7.93 6.59 -12.73
CA GLU A 81 9.35 6.57 -12.36
C GLU A 81 9.51 5.98 -10.98
N ILE A 82 10.08 4.78 -10.90
CA ILE A 82 10.11 4.00 -9.67
C ILE A 82 11.11 4.54 -8.65
N GLU A 83 12.28 5.02 -9.09
CA GLU A 83 13.30 5.53 -8.17
C GLU A 83 12.80 6.75 -7.38
N PRO A 84 12.24 7.81 -8.01
CA PRO A 84 11.67 8.94 -7.26
C PRO A 84 10.47 8.53 -6.40
N SER A 85 9.67 7.56 -6.84
CA SER A 85 8.53 7.06 -6.05
C SER A 85 9.00 6.37 -4.77
N VAL A 86 10.04 5.55 -4.86
CA VAL A 86 10.64 4.89 -3.69
C VAL A 86 11.23 5.92 -2.73
N GLU A 87 11.99 6.89 -3.25
CA GLU A 87 12.59 7.95 -2.42
C GLU A 87 11.52 8.74 -1.65
N ARG A 88 10.46 9.14 -2.33
CA ARG A 88 9.35 9.86 -1.71
C ARG A 88 8.66 9.02 -0.63
N ALA A 89 8.41 7.76 -0.90
CA ALA A 89 7.77 6.86 0.06
C ALA A 89 8.65 6.62 1.30
N VAL A 90 9.96 6.43 1.12
CA VAL A 90 10.92 6.26 2.22
C VAL A 90 10.97 7.53 3.08
N LEU A 91 11.01 8.72 2.48
CA LEU A 91 10.96 9.97 3.22
C LEU A 91 9.66 10.12 4.03
N ALA A 92 8.57 9.55 3.56
CA ALA A 92 7.28 9.57 4.26
C ALA A 92 7.15 8.49 5.35
N GLY A 93 8.10 7.56 5.44
CA GLY A 93 8.12 6.52 6.47
C GLY A 93 8.03 5.08 5.99
N ALA A 94 7.98 4.83 4.68
CA ALA A 94 8.06 3.48 4.13
C ALA A 94 9.48 2.91 4.23
N ARG A 95 9.56 1.61 4.11
CA ARG A 95 10.84 0.91 4.04
C ARG A 95 10.95 0.18 2.71
N LEU A 96 12.07 0.34 2.02
CA LEU A 96 12.46 -0.49 0.88
C LEU A 96 13.06 -1.79 1.44
N GLU A 97 12.44 -2.93 1.13
CA GLU A 97 12.82 -4.21 1.74
C GLU A 97 14.00 -4.89 1.05
N LYS A 98 14.24 -4.57 -0.22
CA LYS A 98 15.42 -5.00 -0.96
C LYS A 98 15.67 -4.05 -2.15
N PRO A 99 16.86 -4.06 -2.77
CA PRO A 99 17.14 -3.22 -3.93
C PRO A 99 16.11 -3.41 -5.05
N ILE A 100 15.82 -2.33 -5.78
CA ILE A 100 14.92 -2.37 -6.92
C ILE A 100 15.41 -3.42 -7.93
N ALA A 101 14.52 -4.33 -8.32
CA ALA A 101 14.81 -5.36 -9.31
C ALA A 101 14.34 -4.92 -10.70
N THR A 102 15.14 -5.23 -11.73
CA THR A 102 14.79 -4.95 -13.11
C THR A 102 14.57 -6.27 -13.85
N HIS A 103 13.43 -6.34 -14.53
CA HIS A 103 13.02 -7.46 -15.35
C HIS A 103 12.75 -6.98 -16.79
N LYS A 104 12.59 -7.91 -17.73
CA LYS A 104 12.26 -7.55 -19.10
C LYS A 104 10.99 -6.71 -19.23
N TRP A 105 10.00 -6.96 -18.37
CA TRP A 105 8.70 -6.30 -18.38
C TRP A 105 8.67 -5.00 -17.57
N GLY A 106 9.62 -4.79 -16.67
CA GLY A 106 9.59 -3.62 -15.80
C GLY A 106 10.49 -3.72 -14.60
N LYS A 107 10.38 -2.71 -13.75
CA LYS A 107 11.07 -2.65 -12.46
C LYS A 107 10.07 -2.85 -11.34
N VAL A 108 10.50 -3.47 -10.25
CA VAL A 108 9.69 -3.70 -9.05
C VAL A 108 10.47 -3.33 -7.79
N ALA A 109 9.79 -2.65 -6.85
CA ALA A 109 10.30 -2.34 -5.55
C ALA A 109 9.38 -2.93 -4.48
N LEU A 110 9.92 -3.77 -3.61
CA LEU A 110 9.20 -4.33 -2.46
C LEU A 110 9.28 -3.35 -1.30
N MET A 111 8.12 -2.87 -0.86
CA MET A 111 8.00 -1.85 0.16
C MET A 111 7.20 -2.36 1.36
N ALA A 112 7.39 -1.72 2.49
CA ALA A 112 6.52 -1.87 3.65
C ALA A 112 6.05 -0.50 4.11
N ASP A 113 4.76 -0.38 4.46
CA ASP A 113 4.23 0.83 5.06
C ASP A 113 4.52 0.88 6.57
N PRO A 114 4.24 2.00 7.28
CA PRO A 114 4.49 2.07 8.72
C PRO A 114 3.56 1.20 9.57
N PHE A 115 2.58 0.53 8.97
CA PHE A 115 1.57 -0.28 9.65
C PHE A 115 1.77 -1.78 9.44
N GLY A 116 2.92 -2.18 8.92
CA GLY A 116 3.28 -3.58 8.71
C GLY A 116 2.77 -4.17 7.40
N HIS A 117 2.11 -3.41 6.56
CA HIS A 117 1.60 -3.89 5.27
C HIS A 117 2.67 -3.82 4.19
N GLY A 118 2.85 -4.95 3.46
CA GLY A 118 3.68 -4.97 2.27
C GLY A 118 2.93 -4.47 1.05
N PHE A 119 3.63 -3.73 0.19
CA PHE A 119 3.14 -3.31 -1.13
C PHE A 119 4.32 -3.21 -2.08
N CYS A 120 4.05 -3.08 -3.37
CA CYS A 120 5.09 -2.86 -4.36
C CYS A 120 4.86 -1.58 -5.14
N PHE A 121 5.94 -0.97 -5.61
CA PHE A 121 5.88 -0.12 -6.79
C PHE A 121 6.28 -0.93 -8.02
N VAL A 122 5.61 -0.66 -9.12
CA VAL A 122 5.90 -1.27 -10.42
C VAL A 122 6.02 -0.14 -11.46
N GLN A 123 7.11 -0.16 -12.23
CA GLN A 123 7.27 0.66 -13.42
C GLN A 123 7.38 -0.25 -14.63
N PHE A 124 6.42 -0.21 -15.53
CA PHE A 124 6.51 -1.00 -16.75
C PHE A 124 7.58 -0.45 -17.70
N LEU A 125 8.28 -1.35 -18.37
CA LEU A 125 9.26 -1.05 -19.42
C LEU A 125 8.83 -1.73 -20.71
N GLY A 126 9.19 -1.12 -21.86
CA GLY A 126 8.85 -1.67 -23.17
C GLY A 126 7.33 -1.85 -23.30
N ARG A 127 6.89 -3.06 -23.60
CA ARG A 127 5.48 -3.43 -23.71
C ARG A 127 4.90 -3.99 -22.41
N GLY A 128 5.60 -3.82 -21.29
CA GLY A 128 5.16 -4.33 -19.99
C GLY A 128 5.03 -5.85 -19.98
N TYR A 129 3.94 -6.36 -19.44
CA TYR A 129 3.73 -7.81 -19.38
C TYR A 129 3.65 -8.50 -20.74
N ASP A 130 3.37 -7.78 -21.81
CA ASP A 130 3.41 -8.34 -23.16
C ASP A 130 4.82 -8.79 -23.59
N GLU A 131 5.86 -8.37 -22.86
CA GLU A 131 7.21 -8.87 -23.06
C GLU A 131 7.42 -10.33 -22.63
N ILE A 132 6.54 -10.86 -21.80
CA ILE A 132 6.68 -12.18 -21.17
C ILE A 132 5.48 -13.11 -21.38
N VAL A 133 4.53 -12.73 -22.24
CA VAL A 133 3.42 -13.61 -22.59
C VAL A 133 3.88 -14.69 -23.58
N ASP A 134 3.21 -15.84 -23.55
CA ASP A 134 3.44 -16.95 -24.51
C ASP A 134 2.70 -16.71 -25.83
#